data_ffdb82d5bbb590f165b8275c1e48a3d3
#
_entry.id   ffdb82d5bbb590f165b8275c1e48a3d3
#
_cell.length_a   1.000
_cell.length_b   1.000
_cell.length_c   1.000
_cell.angle_alpha   90.00
_cell.angle_beta   90.00
_cell.angle_gamma   90.00
#
_symmetry.space_group_name_H-M   'P 1'
#
loop_
_entity.id
_entity.type
_entity.pdbx_description
1 polymer ?
#
loop_
_entity_poly.entity_id
_entity_poly.type
_entity_poly.pdbx_seq_one_letter_code
_entity_poly.pdbx_strand_id
1 'polypeptide(L)'
;LTWQVGPDGAITGFEQADCAGEHRFEVSLRQDLATYPTAEFGPDAPMPNQTRQAQLREELCGAGTLRYLSGKYDPNGRYSIAPILPPADAWQRGDRTMLCGLQETDRAGEPVLTSGRVADQDQARVFEAGQCVAVDAANTLTDVPCADPHQLEITSQVSLADVFPDSTPTVEDQDSHLEDVCTAAAQD
;
A
#
# COMPACT_ATOMS: atom_id res chain seq x y z
N LEU A 1 -12.98 -0.26 -4.37
CA LEU A 1 -13.31 1.05 -4.97
C LEU A 1 -12.40 1.35 -6.15
N THR A 2 -12.91 2.00 -7.17
CA THR A 2 -12.15 2.48 -8.32
C THR A 2 -12.55 3.92 -8.67
N TRP A 3 -11.72 4.62 -9.44
CA TRP A 3 -11.94 5.97 -9.96
C TRP A 3 -11.03 6.24 -11.16
N GLN A 4 -11.34 7.28 -11.92
CA GLN A 4 -10.52 7.78 -13.01
C GLN A 4 -9.59 8.89 -12.51
N VAL A 5 -8.35 8.89 -12.96
CA VAL A 5 -7.41 9.98 -12.71
C VAL A 5 -7.17 10.69 -14.04
N GLY A 6 -7.53 11.96 -14.10
CA GLY A 6 -7.31 12.80 -15.28
C GLY A 6 -5.83 13.18 -15.45
N PRO A 7 -5.46 13.76 -16.62
CA PRO A 7 -4.08 14.20 -16.88
C PRO A 7 -3.58 15.30 -15.91
N ASP A 8 -4.50 16.00 -15.29
CA ASP A 8 -4.28 17.05 -14.28
C ASP A 8 -4.31 16.51 -12.83
N GLY A 9 -4.40 15.17 -12.65
CA GLY A 9 -4.55 14.52 -11.36
C GLY A 9 -5.97 14.58 -10.78
N ALA A 10 -6.95 15.14 -11.51
CA ALA A 10 -8.33 15.22 -11.03
C ALA A 10 -8.95 13.81 -10.93
N ILE A 11 -9.52 13.52 -9.76
CA ILE A 11 -10.22 12.25 -9.49
C ILE A 11 -11.70 12.42 -9.87
N THR A 12 -12.19 11.51 -10.72
CA THR A 12 -13.60 11.45 -11.17
C THR A 12 -14.11 10.01 -11.21
N GLY A 13 -15.42 9.81 -11.29
CA GLY A 13 -15.99 8.48 -11.45
C GLY A 13 -15.75 7.55 -10.27
N PHE A 14 -15.82 8.06 -9.06
CA PHE A 14 -15.61 7.28 -7.84
C PHE A 14 -16.77 6.29 -7.67
N GLU A 15 -16.48 5.00 -7.78
CA GLU A 15 -17.50 3.94 -7.76
C GLU A 15 -17.04 2.68 -7.02
N GLN A 16 -18.00 1.84 -6.67
CA GLN A 16 -17.75 0.54 -6.10
C GLN A 16 -17.33 -0.44 -7.20
N ALA A 17 -16.21 -1.14 -6.99
CA ALA A 17 -15.72 -2.22 -7.84
C ALA A 17 -15.70 -3.55 -7.07
N ASP A 18 -15.82 -4.66 -7.79
CA ASP A 18 -15.52 -5.98 -7.23
C ASP A 18 -14.02 -6.13 -7.06
N CYS A 19 -13.58 -6.71 -5.93
CA CYS A 19 -12.15 -6.96 -5.69
C CYS A 19 -11.55 -8.01 -6.65
N ALA A 20 -12.35 -8.85 -7.29
CA ALA A 20 -11.87 -9.74 -8.34
C ALA A 20 -11.49 -8.99 -9.63
N GLY A 21 -12.07 -7.81 -9.86
CA GLY A 21 -11.75 -6.92 -10.97
C GLY A 21 -10.74 -5.83 -10.58
N GLU A 22 -10.42 -4.97 -11.55
CA GLU A 22 -9.50 -3.85 -11.32
C GLU A 22 -10.09 -2.82 -10.35
N HIS A 23 -9.31 -2.46 -9.36
CA HIS A 23 -9.66 -1.45 -8.35
C HIS A 23 -8.39 -0.77 -7.82
N ARG A 24 -8.56 0.41 -7.19
CA ARG A 24 -7.46 1.19 -6.63
C ARG A 24 -7.41 1.13 -5.10
N PHE A 25 -8.51 0.69 -4.48
CA PHE A 25 -8.63 0.69 -3.03
C PHE A 25 -9.54 -0.43 -2.55
N GLU A 26 -9.04 -1.26 -1.66
CA GLU A 26 -9.80 -2.33 -1.02
C GLU A 26 -10.23 -1.91 0.37
N VAL A 27 -11.55 -1.76 0.58
CA VAL A 27 -12.10 -1.33 1.88
C VAL A 27 -12.02 -2.46 2.90
N SER A 28 -11.29 -2.26 3.98
CA SER A 28 -11.18 -3.20 5.09
C SER A 28 -12.12 -2.87 6.26
N LEU A 29 -12.46 -1.58 6.43
CA LEU A 29 -13.25 -1.10 7.55
C LEU A 29 -13.96 0.20 7.19
N ARG A 30 -15.17 0.39 7.75
CA ARG A 30 -15.93 1.63 7.70
C ARG A 30 -16.08 2.19 9.11
N GLN A 31 -15.73 3.45 9.32
CA GLN A 31 -15.84 4.16 10.58
C GLN A 31 -16.79 5.35 10.45
N ASP A 32 -17.57 5.59 11.48
CA ASP A 32 -18.37 6.80 11.61
C ASP A 32 -17.68 7.76 12.61
N LEU A 33 -17.06 8.81 12.07
CA LEU A 33 -16.37 9.80 12.90
C LEU A 33 -17.32 10.63 13.76
N ALA A 34 -18.64 10.65 13.48
CA ALA A 34 -19.60 11.29 14.37
C ALA A 34 -19.63 10.63 15.76
N THR A 35 -19.23 9.36 15.85
CA THR A 35 -19.14 8.62 17.11
C THR A 35 -17.77 8.71 17.79
N TYR A 36 -16.85 9.54 17.27
CA TYR A 36 -15.52 9.69 17.83
C TYR A 36 -15.58 10.27 19.25
N PRO A 37 -14.83 9.70 20.22
CA PRO A 37 -15.06 9.95 21.66
C PRO A 37 -14.97 11.41 22.12
N THR A 38 -14.21 12.25 21.42
CA THR A 38 -13.99 13.65 21.79
C THR A 38 -15.02 14.63 21.22
N ALA A 39 -16.01 14.15 20.46
CA ALA A 39 -16.93 14.97 19.67
C ALA A 39 -16.24 15.93 18.69
N GLU A 40 -14.97 15.64 18.33
CA GLU A 40 -14.14 16.45 17.43
C GLU A 40 -14.79 16.65 16.06
N PHE A 41 -15.56 15.65 15.61
CA PHE A 41 -16.18 15.63 14.28
C PHE A 41 -17.69 15.89 14.32
N GLY A 42 -18.11 16.81 15.18
CA GLY A 42 -19.51 17.24 15.28
C GLY A 42 -20.06 17.84 13.96
N PRO A 43 -21.36 18.21 13.94
CA PRO A 43 -22.03 18.67 12.71
C PRO A 43 -21.30 19.81 11.98
N ASP A 44 -20.77 20.78 12.74
CA ASP A 44 -20.11 21.99 12.22
C ASP A 44 -18.58 21.86 12.17
N ALA A 45 -18.03 20.67 12.46
CA ALA A 45 -16.59 20.47 12.48
C ALA A 45 -15.99 20.58 11.07
N PRO A 46 -14.85 21.28 10.92
CA PRO A 46 -14.15 21.35 9.64
C PRO A 46 -13.62 19.95 9.26
N MET A 47 -13.41 19.75 7.96
CA MET A 47 -12.78 18.53 7.47
C MET A 47 -11.35 18.39 8.04
N PRO A 48 -10.93 17.19 8.49
CA PRO A 48 -9.59 16.99 8.99
C PRO A 48 -8.53 17.35 7.95
N ASN A 49 -7.51 18.09 8.35
CA ASN A 49 -6.35 18.34 7.51
C ASN A 49 -5.49 17.07 7.37
N GLN A 50 -4.49 17.08 6.47
CA GLN A 50 -3.64 15.91 6.18
C GLN A 50 -2.97 15.32 7.42
N THR A 51 -2.47 16.19 8.33
CA THR A 51 -1.86 15.73 9.58
C THR A 51 -2.86 14.96 10.44
N ARG A 52 -4.09 15.49 10.58
CA ARG A 52 -5.13 14.81 11.36
C ARG A 52 -5.62 13.53 10.68
N GLN A 53 -5.68 13.51 9.36
CA GLN A 53 -5.99 12.29 8.60
C GLN A 53 -4.95 11.18 8.84
N ALA A 54 -3.65 11.53 8.87
CA ALA A 54 -2.59 10.58 9.18
C ALA A 54 -2.74 10.01 10.61
N GLN A 55 -3.08 10.85 11.60
CA GLN A 55 -3.36 10.41 12.98
C GLN A 55 -4.58 9.47 13.02
N LEU A 56 -5.67 9.82 12.35
CA LEU A 56 -6.88 8.99 12.27
C LEU A 56 -6.60 7.64 11.63
N ARG A 57 -5.74 7.59 10.61
CA ARG A 57 -5.26 6.33 10.01
C ARG A 57 -4.63 5.44 11.07
N GLU A 58 -3.70 5.95 11.85
CA GLU A 58 -3.01 5.19 12.90
C GLU A 58 -3.99 4.75 14.00
N GLU A 59 -4.85 5.65 14.45
CA GLU A 59 -5.79 5.41 15.55
C GLU A 59 -6.90 4.40 15.20
N LEU A 60 -7.44 4.47 13.98
CA LEU A 60 -8.69 3.81 13.62
C LEU A 60 -8.53 2.69 12.58
N CYS A 61 -7.58 2.81 11.65
CA CYS A 61 -7.48 1.86 10.54
C CYS A 61 -6.66 0.61 10.86
N GLY A 62 -5.56 0.75 11.63
CA GLY A 62 -4.59 -0.32 11.81
C GLY A 62 -5.18 -1.64 12.29
N ALA A 63 -5.81 -1.64 13.47
CA ALA A 63 -6.35 -2.86 14.08
C ALA A 63 -7.50 -3.49 13.27
N GLY A 64 -8.31 -2.67 12.58
CA GLY A 64 -9.39 -3.16 11.73
C GLY A 64 -8.87 -3.85 10.49
N THR A 65 -7.88 -3.25 9.84
CA THR A 65 -7.25 -3.81 8.64
C THR A 65 -6.46 -5.08 8.96
N LEU A 66 -5.74 -5.12 10.10
CA LEU A 66 -5.10 -6.36 10.55
C LEU A 66 -6.11 -7.51 10.74
N ARG A 67 -7.27 -7.25 11.34
CA ARG A 67 -8.34 -8.27 11.45
C ARG A 67 -8.86 -8.71 10.08
N TYR A 68 -9.05 -7.76 9.17
CA TYR A 68 -9.47 -8.04 7.80
C TYR A 68 -8.50 -8.98 7.07
N LEU A 69 -7.20 -8.79 7.27
CA LEU A 69 -6.12 -9.62 6.70
C LEU A 69 -5.80 -10.86 7.56
N SER A 70 -6.61 -11.19 8.57
CA SER A 70 -6.35 -12.31 9.49
C SER A 70 -4.96 -12.26 10.16
N GLY A 71 -4.47 -11.05 10.43
CA GLY A 71 -3.17 -10.79 11.05
C GLY A 71 -1.98 -10.82 10.09
N LYS A 72 -2.20 -11.09 8.81
CA LYS A 72 -1.14 -11.19 7.79
C LYS A 72 -0.99 -9.86 7.05
N TYR A 73 -0.29 -8.91 7.62
CA TYR A 73 0.04 -7.64 6.98
C TYR A 73 1.55 -7.44 6.98
N ASP A 74 2.10 -7.19 5.79
CA ASP A 74 3.51 -6.79 5.63
C ASP A 74 3.60 -5.26 5.59
N PRO A 75 4.13 -4.59 6.64
CA PRO A 75 4.26 -3.14 6.68
C PRO A 75 5.30 -2.60 5.70
N ASN A 76 6.21 -3.45 5.20
CA ASN A 76 7.22 -3.10 4.20
C ASN A 76 6.83 -3.58 2.80
N GLY A 77 5.66 -4.20 2.68
CA GLY A 77 5.14 -4.72 1.44
C GLY A 77 4.65 -3.65 0.47
N ARG A 78 4.03 -4.10 -0.62
CA ARG A 78 3.50 -3.23 -1.68
C ARG A 78 2.20 -2.52 -1.32
N TYR A 79 1.44 -3.04 -0.34
CA TYR A 79 0.17 -2.45 0.07
C TYR A 79 0.32 -1.57 1.31
N SER A 80 -0.23 -0.37 1.25
CA SER A 80 -0.29 0.57 2.37
C SER A 80 -1.72 0.70 2.90
N ILE A 81 -1.84 0.93 4.22
CA ILE A 81 -3.11 1.26 4.86
C ILE A 81 -3.38 2.75 4.63
N ALA A 82 -4.55 3.09 4.10
CA ALA A 82 -4.93 4.46 3.85
C ALA A 82 -6.38 4.75 4.31
N PRO A 83 -6.68 6.01 4.70
CA PRO A 83 -8.04 6.48 4.94
C PRO A 83 -8.60 7.15 3.68
N ILE A 84 -9.91 7.01 3.45
CA ILE A 84 -10.67 7.84 2.52
C ILE A 84 -11.78 8.53 3.31
N LEU A 85 -11.82 9.85 3.24
CA LEU A 85 -12.86 10.70 3.81
C LEU A 85 -13.91 11.05 2.74
N PRO A 86 -15.13 11.44 3.15
CA PRO A 86 -16.13 11.93 2.21
C PRO A 86 -15.61 13.16 1.45
N PRO A 87 -16.08 13.41 0.23
CA PRO A 87 -15.84 14.68 -0.46
C PRO A 87 -16.29 15.87 0.39
N ALA A 88 -15.68 17.05 0.18
CA ALA A 88 -15.92 18.24 0.99
C ALA A 88 -17.40 18.66 1.06
N ASP A 89 -18.12 18.51 -0.04
CA ASP A 89 -19.56 18.82 -0.10
C ASP A 89 -20.41 17.82 0.70
N ALA A 90 -20.04 16.53 0.72
CA ALA A 90 -20.70 15.53 1.55
C ALA A 90 -20.38 15.75 3.04
N TRP A 91 -19.13 16.11 3.37
CA TRP A 91 -18.75 16.51 4.72
C TRP A 91 -19.57 17.70 5.23
N GLN A 92 -19.76 18.72 4.40
CA GLN A 92 -20.59 19.89 4.72
C GLN A 92 -22.07 19.51 4.95
N ARG A 93 -22.56 18.47 4.28
CA ARG A 93 -23.91 17.93 4.51
C ARG A 93 -24.02 16.99 5.72
N GLY A 94 -22.93 16.79 6.45
CA GLY A 94 -22.92 16.00 7.67
C GLY A 94 -22.44 14.56 7.51
N ASP A 95 -21.94 14.14 6.33
CA ASP A 95 -21.33 12.81 6.18
C ASP A 95 -19.99 12.79 6.96
N ARG A 96 -19.88 11.84 7.87
CA ARG A 96 -18.71 11.61 8.73
C ARG A 96 -18.11 10.23 8.50
N THR A 97 -18.45 9.59 7.39
CA THR A 97 -17.95 8.26 7.06
C THR A 97 -16.48 8.32 6.67
N MET A 98 -15.63 7.60 7.38
CA MET A 98 -14.26 7.32 6.98
C MET A 98 -14.15 5.87 6.54
N LEU A 99 -13.57 5.62 5.40
CA LEU A 99 -13.20 4.28 4.95
C LEU A 99 -11.73 4.05 5.27
N CYS A 100 -11.42 2.92 5.89
CA CYS A 100 -10.07 2.42 6.00
C CYS A 100 -9.87 1.31 4.98
N GLY A 101 -8.71 1.21 4.37
CA GLY A 101 -8.46 0.16 3.41
C GLY A 101 -7.02 0.08 2.97
N LEU A 102 -6.80 -0.71 1.96
CA LEU A 102 -5.51 -1.05 1.40
C LEU A 102 -5.43 -0.53 -0.03
N GLN A 103 -4.28 -0.01 -0.38
CA GLN A 103 -3.94 0.46 -1.72
C GLN A 103 -2.48 0.15 -2.02
N GLU A 104 -2.18 -0.07 -3.27
CA GLU A 104 -0.83 -0.01 -3.81
C GLU A 104 -0.62 1.37 -4.44
N THR A 105 0.56 1.95 -4.28
CA THR A 105 0.88 3.27 -4.83
C THR A 105 2.08 3.20 -5.75
N ASP A 106 2.08 4.05 -6.76
CA ASP A 106 3.25 4.27 -7.60
C ASP A 106 4.32 5.13 -6.88
N ARG A 107 5.38 5.45 -7.61
CA ARG A 107 6.50 6.28 -7.13
C ARG A 107 6.07 7.70 -6.74
N ALA A 108 4.99 8.22 -7.31
CA ALA A 108 4.44 9.54 -6.97
C ALA A 108 3.52 9.50 -5.73
N GLY A 109 3.23 8.30 -5.22
CA GLY A 109 2.30 8.09 -4.11
C GLY A 109 0.84 7.99 -4.55
N GLU A 110 0.57 7.91 -5.87
CA GLU A 110 -0.77 7.80 -6.41
C GLU A 110 -1.25 6.35 -6.43
N PRO A 111 -2.49 6.05 -6.01
CA PRO A 111 -3.03 4.70 -6.03
C PRO A 111 -3.09 4.13 -7.45
N VAL A 112 -2.50 2.95 -7.65
CA VAL A 112 -2.51 2.23 -8.92
C VAL A 112 -3.64 1.22 -8.99
N LEU A 113 -3.96 0.74 -10.20
CA LEU A 113 -4.93 -0.34 -10.38
C LEU A 113 -4.30 -1.67 -9.98
N THR A 114 -5.02 -2.40 -9.13
CA THR A 114 -4.72 -3.78 -8.75
C THR A 114 -5.95 -4.65 -8.99
N SER A 115 -5.80 -5.96 -8.94
CA SER A 115 -6.91 -6.91 -9.02
C SER A 115 -6.72 -8.05 -8.03
N GLY A 116 -7.81 -8.65 -7.58
CA GLY A 116 -7.78 -9.67 -6.53
C GLY A 116 -7.79 -9.05 -5.13
N ARG A 117 -8.17 -9.84 -4.13
CA ARG A 117 -8.19 -9.40 -2.74
C ARG A 117 -6.79 -9.43 -2.15
N VAL A 118 -6.39 -8.37 -1.45
CA VAL A 118 -5.08 -8.29 -0.78
C VAL A 118 -4.85 -9.45 0.20
N ALA A 119 -5.91 -9.91 0.88
CA ALA A 119 -5.83 -11.04 1.80
C ALA A 119 -5.40 -12.36 1.14
N ASP A 120 -5.59 -12.48 -0.17
CA ASP A 120 -5.33 -13.69 -0.95
C ASP A 120 -4.07 -13.55 -1.83
N GLN A 121 -3.31 -12.46 -1.66
CA GLN A 121 -2.13 -12.15 -2.47
C GLN A 121 -0.84 -12.15 -1.65
N ASP A 122 0.27 -12.36 -2.34
CA ASP A 122 1.59 -12.04 -1.82
C ASP A 122 1.70 -10.51 -1.68
N GLN A 123 2.06 -10.06 -0.49
CA GLN A 123 2.21 -8.65 -0.17
C GLN A 123 3.65 -8.15 -0.31
N ALA A 124 4.61 -9.03 -0.57
CA ALA A 124 6.00 -8.65 -0.71
C ALA A 124 6.19 -7.60 -1.81
N ARG A 125 7.03 -6.63 -1.55
CA ARG A 125 7.49 -5.68 -2.55
C ARG A 125 8.67 -6.29 -3.29
N VAL A 126 8.51 -6.52 -4.57
CA VAL A 126 9.56 -7.00 -5.47
C VAL A 126 9.92 -5.87 -6.42
N PHE A 127 11.21 -5.54 -6.51
CA PHE A 127 11.71 -4.52 -7.42
C PHE A 127 12.15 -5.16 -8.74
N GLU A 128 11.90 -4.47 -9.84
CA GLU A 128 12.25 -4.92 -11.18
C GLU A 128 13.73 -4.65 -11.52
N ALA A 129 14.30 -5.44 -12.41
CA ALA A 129 15.65 -5.19 -12.91
C ALA A 129 15.77 -3.78 -13.54
N GLY A 130 16.83 -3.06 -13.21
CA GLY A 130 17.06 -1.68 -13.62
C GLY A 130 16.42 -0.64 -12.69
N GLN A 131 15.70 -1.03 -11.65
CA GLN A 131 15.24 -0.08 -10.61
C GLN A 131 16.36 0.25 -9.63
N CYS A 132 16.37 1.52 -9.19
CA CYS A 132 17.28 2.00 -8.16
C CYS A 132 16.50 2.21 -6.85
N VAL A 133 17.06 1.76 -5.73
CA VAL A 133 16.39 1.73 -4.45
C VAL A 133 17.17 2.49 -3.41
N ALA A 134 16.52 3.48 -2.81
CA ALA A 134 17.02 4.17 -1.62
C ALA A 134 16.57 3.42 -0.36
N VAL A 135 17.48 3.35 0.62
CA VAL A 135 17.23 2.73 1.93
C VAL A 135 17.37 3.81 3.00
N ASP A 136 16.32 4.06 3.77
CA ASP A 136 16.36 5.05 4.85
C ASP A 136 16.89 4.46 6.17
N ALA A 137 17.01 5.30 7.19
CA ALA A 137 17.51 4.89 8.52
C ALA A 137 16.60 3.87 9.24
N ALA A 138 15.36 3.70 8.79
CA ALA A 138 14.41 2.71 9.29
C ALA A 138 14.42 1.41 8.45
N ASN A 139 15.36 1.30 7.50
CA ASN A 139 15.44 0.23 6.50
C ASN A 139 14.20 0.15 5.58
N THR A 140 13.51 1.27 5.37
CA THR A 140 12.44 1.34 4.38
C THR A 140 13.04 1.45 2.99
N LEU A 141 12.59 0.57 2.10
CA LEU A 141 13.01 0.51 0.70
C LEU A 141 12.10 1.38 -0.16
N THR A 142 12.67 2.32 -0.90
CA THR A 142 11.93 3.22 -1.79
C THR A 142 12.53 3.21 -3.19
N ASP A 143 11.70 2.95 -4.21
CA ASP A 143 12.09 3.09 -5.60
C ASP A 143 12.31 4.57 -5.94
N VAL A 144 13.49 4.89 -6.46
CA VAL A 144 13.89 6.25 -6.82
C VAL A 144 14.45 6.29 -8.24
N PRO A 145 14.42 7.44 -8.94
CA PRO A 145 15.16 7.61 -10.18
C PRO A 145 16.66 7.30 -9.97
N CYS A 146 17.29 6.55 -10.89
CA CYS A 146 18.71 6.20 -10.74
C CYS A 146 19.66 7.40 -10.80
N ALA A 147 19.19 8.57 -11.23
CA ALA A 147 19.93 9.83 -11.14
C ALA A 147 19.97 10.41 -9.71
N ASP A 148 19.09 9.94 -8.84
CA ASP A 148 19.02 10.38 -7.45
C ASP A 148 19.88 9.49 -6.53
N PRO A 149 20.26 9.94 -5.34
CA PRO A 149 21.01 9.11 -4.39
C PRO A 149 20.27 7.82 -4.03
N HIS A 150 20.91 6.68 -4.22
CA HIS A 150 20.38 5.35 -3.91
C HIS A 150 21.48 4.43 -3.38
N GLN A 151 21.14 3.33 -2.75
CA GLN A 151 22.06 2.35 -2.18
C GLN A 151 22.10 1.04 -2.96
N LEU A 152 21.03 0.74 -3.71
CA LEU A 152 20.91 -0.52 -4.45
C LEU A 152 20.48 -0.23 -5.89
N GLU A 153 21.02 -1.00 -6.82
CA GLU A 153 20.54 -1.12 -8.20
C GLU A 153 20.17 -2.59 -8.42
N ILE A 154 18.95 -2.83 -8.85
CA ILE A 154 18.44 -4.19 -9.04
C ILE A 154 18.90 -4.70 -10.39
N THR A 155 19.74 -5.73 -10.41
CA THR A 155 20.28 -6.32 -11.63
C THR A 155 19.39 -7.42 -12.20
N SER A 156 18.77 -8.22 -11.32
CA SER A 156 17.90 -9.33 -11.71
C SER A 156 16.93 -9.72 -10.62
N GLN A 157 15.90 -10.47 -10.99
CA GLN A 157 15.00 -11.16 -10.06
C GLN A 157 15.27 -12.67 -10.15
N VAL A 158 15.29 -13.33 -9.01
CA VAL A 158 15.45 -14.79 -8.93
C VAL A 158 14.21 -15.39 -8.25
N SER A 159 13.48 -16.25 -8.98
CA SER A 159 12.37 -17.01 -8.40
C SER A 159 12.89 -18.21 -7.63
N LEU A 160 12.59 -18.27 -6.35
CA LEU A 160 12.92 -19.45 -5.53
C LEU A 160 11.83 -20.54 -5.57
N ALA A 161 10.66 -20.25 -6.16
CA ALA A 161 9.54 -21.19 -6.21
C ALA A 161 9.87 -22.45 -7.01
N ASP A 162 10.69 -22.33 -8.06
CA ASP A 162 11.11 -23.47 -8.88
C ASP A 162 12.15 -24.36 -8.18
N VAL A 163 12.88 -23.79 -7.22
CA VAL A 163 13.91 -24.50 -6.44
C VAL A 163 13.34 -25.13 -5.18
N PHE A 164 12.38 -24.43 -4.56
CA PHE A 164 11.74 -24.85 -3.31
C PHE A 164 10.21 -24.93 -3.48
N PRO A 165 9.68 -25.84 -4.31
CA PRO A 165 8.25 -25.81 -4.69
C PRO A 165 7.31 -26.17 -3.53
N ASP A 166 7.78 -26.92 -2.53
CA ASP A 166 6.93 -27.50 -1.49
C ASP A 166 7.05 -26.78 -0.12
N SER A 167 7.98 -25.84 0.02
CA SER A 167 8.23 -25.20 1.32
C SER A 167 8.89 -23.82 1.18
N THR A 168 8.65 -22.94 2.14
CA THR A 168 9.43 -21.72 2.28
C THR A 168 10.85 -22.08 2.74
N PRO A 169 11.91 -21.77 1.97
CA PRO A 169 13.28 -22.06 2.35
C PRO A 169 13.73 -21.28 3.57
N THR A 170 14.69 -21.80 4.32
CA THR A 170 15.38 -21.03 5.36
C THR A 170 16.22 -19.92 4.72
N VAL A 171 16.63 -18.91 5.50
CA VAL A 171 17.54 -17.85 5.00
C VAL A 171 18.85 -18.46 4.50
N GLU A 172 19.41 -19.46 5.19
CA GLU A 172 20.63 -20.15 4.81
C GLU A 172 20.48 -20.88 3.45
N ASP A 173 19.34 -21.53 3.21
CA ASP A 173 19.07 -22.19 1.92
C ASP A 173 18.92 -21.16 0.80
N GLN A 174 18.26 -20.03 1.08
CA GLN A 174 18.13 -18.93 0.13
C GLN A 174 19.50 -18.34 -0.23
N ASP A 175 20.31 -18.00 0.77
CA ASP A 175 21.62 -17.40 0.60
C ASP A 175 22.56 -18.34 -0.19
N SER A 176 22.57 -19.64 0.15
CA SER A 176 23.41 -20.62 -0.53
C SER A 176 23.04 -20.77 -2.02
N HIS A 177 21.75 -20.70 -2.36
CA HIS A 177 21.32 -20.78 -3.75
C HIS A 177 21.58 -19.47 -4.50
N LEU A 178 21.38 -18.32 -3.85
CA LEU A 178 21.47 -17.00 -4.47
C LEU A 178 22.92 -16.53 -4.69
N GLU A 179 23.87 -17.01 -3.90
CA GLU A 179 25.29 -16.59 -3.98
C GLU A 179 25.83 -16.75 -5.42
N ASP A 180 25.69 -17.95 -5.99
CA ASP A 180 26.19 -18.25 -7.35
C ASP A 180 25.37 -17.53 -8.42
N VAL A 181 24.03 -17.54 -8.30
CA VAL A 181 23.10 -16.98 -9.30
C VAL A 181 23.23 -15.46 -9.37
N CYS A 182 23.26 -14.77 -8.23
CA CYS A 182 23.39 -13.31 -8.17
C CYS A 182 24.80 -12.86 -8.58
N THR A 183 25.83 -13.63 -8.23
CA THR A 183 27.22 -13.33 -8.66
C THR A 183 27.35 -13.41 -10.18
N ALA A 184 26.75 -14.42 -10.80
CA ALA A 184 26.75 -14.53 -12.26
C ALA A 184 25.98 -13.38 -12.94
N ALA A 185 24.78 -13.06 -12.41
CA ALA A 185 23.96 -11.97 -12.94
C ALA A 185 24.59 -10.57 -12.79
N ALA A 186 25.48 -10.37 -11.83
CA ALA A 186 26.19 -9.09 -11.64
C ALA A 186 27.43 -8.93 -12.53
N GLN A 187 27.84 -9.98 -13.26
CA GLN A 187 29.01 -9.97 -14.17
C GLN A 187 28.64 -9.78 -15.64
N ASP A 188 27.36 -9.92 -15.99
CA ASP A 188 26.81 -9.73 -17.34
C ASP A 188 26.36 -8.26 -17.55
#